data_15b4dd6077c88b9978b45d3f952e29e4
#
_entry.id   15b4dd6077c88b9978b45d3f952e29e4
#
_cell.length_a   1.000
_cell.length_b   1.000
_cell.length_c   1.000
_cell.angle_alpha   90.00
_cell.angle_beta   90.00
_cell.angle_gamma   90.00
#
_symmetry.space_group_name_H-M   'P 1'
#
loop_
_entity.id
_entity.type
_entity.pdbx_description
1 polymer ?
#
loop_
_entity_poly.entity_id
_entity_poly.type
_entity_poly.pdbx_seq_one_letter_code
_entity_poly.pdbx_strand_id
1 'polypeptide(L)'
;MILGLSIHGMLLHYYGRMIREYKNFLNISYFQEISNLVCGNEFAWFYNENISYKNSNNNINEHGFSHWIVHPNRPDGTTMYQDYFMPLLLMIKDCVKRNKIIRARVDMTMVATEKFVHDYHKDFEQENIAAILYINETDGETIILENETEKIIKPEVNKLVTFDGNISHTGCSPLKNKRRILINSNYE
;
A
#
# COMPACT_ATOMS: atom_id res chain seq x y z
N MET A 1 43.72 12.99 -11.82
CA MET A 1 42.62 12.14 -12.31
C MET A 1 41.51 12.22 -11.25
N ILE A 2 40.58 13.15 -11.47
CA ILE A 2 39.50 13.47 -10.51
C ILE A 2 38.34 12.55 -10.85
N LEU A 3 38.02 11.63 -9.92
CA LEU A 3 36.86 10.77 -10.01
C LEU A 3 35.60 11.64 -9.82
N GLY A 4 34.94 11.95 -10.91
CA GLY A 4 33.62 12.56 -10.90
C GLY A 4 32.57 11.54 -10.44
N LEU A 5 32.29 11.51 -9.15
CA LEU A 5 31.13 10.81 -8.60
C LEU A 5 29.86 11.53 -9.11
N SER A 6 29.08 10.83 -9.91
CA SER A 6 27.85 11.33 -10.50
C SER A 6 26.85 11.73 -9.40
N ILE A 7 26.66 13.00 -9.22
CA ILE A 7 25.66 13.61 -8.31
C ILE A 7 24.24 13.10 -8.60
N HIS A 8 23.96 12.65 -9.84
CA HIS A 8 22.67 12.08 -10.24
C HIS A 8 22.34 10.74 -9.53
N GLY A 9 23.32 9.86 -9.35
CA GLY A 9 23.09 8.58 -8.65
C GLY A 9 22.79 8.77 -7.16
N MET A 10 23.44 9.76 -6.54
CA MET A 10 23.24 10.06 -5.11
C MET A 10 21.87 10.73 -4.86
N LEU A 11 21.40 11.58 -5.75
CA LEU A 11 20.08 12.21 -5.66
C LEU A 11 18.94 11.21 -5.84
N LEU A 12 19.05 10.25 -6.76
CA LEU A 12 18.05 9.20 -6.96
C LEU A 12 17.97 8.25 -5.75
N HIS A 13 19.11 7.91 -5.14
CA HIS A 13 19.15 7.08 -3.93
C HIS A 13 18.57 7.78 -2.69
N TYR A 14 18.71 9.10 -2.62
CA TYR A 14 18.10 9.92 -1.54
C TYR A 14 16.59 10.06 -1.71
N TYR A 15 16.07 10.07 -2.94
CA TYR A 15 14.63 10.16 -3.24
C TYR A 15 13.86 8.89 -2.85
N GLY A 16 14.48 7.70 -2.86
CA GLY A 16 13.86 6.43 -2.54
C GLY A 16 13.63 6.17 -1.05
N ARG A 17 14.44 6.76 -0.18
CA ARG A 17 14.42 6.47 1.27
C ARG A 17 13.46 7.33 2.09
N MET A 18 12.86 8.35 1.51
CA MET A 18 12.03 9.30 2.25
C MET A 18 10.55 8.86 2.23
N ILE A 19 9.97 8.70 3.41
CA ILE A 19 8.53 8.54 3.56
C ILE A 19 7.86 9.87 3.22
N ARG A 20 6.91 9.85 2.29
CA ARG A 20 6.16 11.04 1.86
C ARG A 20 4.68 10.82 2.05
N GLU A 21 4.01 11.85 2.51
CA GLU A 21 2.57 11.86 2.74
C GLU A 21 1.93 12.95 1.89
N TYR A 22 0.90 12.59 1.12
CA TYR A 22 0.14 13.50 0.26
C TYR A 22 -1.32 13.48 0.72
N LYS A 23 -1.76 14.54 1.38
CA LYS A 23 -3.16 14.71 1.80
C LYS A 23 -4.02 15.11 0.62
N ASN A 24 -5.28 14.64 0.59
CA ASN A 24 -6.22 14.93 -0.50
C ASN A 24 -5.60 14.64 -1.87
N PHE A 25 -4.96 13.48 -2.02
CA PHE A 25 -4.18 13.13 -3.20
C PHE A 25 -5.01 13.12 -4.48
N LEU A 26 -6.21 12.58 -4.42
CA LEU A 26 -7.13 12.58 -5.54
C LEU A 26 -8.10 13.77 -5.47
N ASN A 27 -8.54 14.25 -6.65
CA ASN A 27 -9.72 15.09 -6.72
C ASN A 27 -10.89 14.42 -5.99
N ILE A 28 -11.70 15.20 -5.28
CA ILE A 28 -12.74 14.68 -4.39
C ILE A 28 -13.77 13.80 -5.13
N SER A 29 -14.17 14.20 -6.33
CA SER A 29 -15.16 13.44 -7.12
C SER A 29 -14.59 12.08 -7.54
N TYR A 30 -13.35 12.03 -8.03
CA TYR A 30 -12.71 10.78 -8.41
C TYR A 30 -12.46 9.87 -7.20
N PHE A 31 -12.06 10.46 -6.07
CA PHE A 31 -11.91 9.71 -4.82
C PHE A 31 -13.23 9.10 -4.38
N GLN A 32 -14.34 9.85 -4.45
CA GLN A 32 -15.66 9.35 -4.09
C GLN A 32 -16.08 8.16 -4.95
N GLU A 33 -15.83 8.20 -6.26
CA GLU A 33 -16.12 7.08 -7.15
C GLU A 33 -15.36 5.81 -6.73
N ILE A 34 -14.05 5.93 -6.47
CA ILE A 34 -13.24 4.81 -5.99
C ILE A 34 -13.74 4.31 -4.64
N SER A 35 -13.98 5.21 -3.69
CA SER A 35 -14.43 4.87 -2.34
C SER A 35 -15.81 4.19 -2.38
N ASN A 36 -16.76 4.70 -3.18
CA ASN A 36 -18.08 4.12 -3.33
C ASN A 36 -18.00 2.70 -3.89
N LEU A 37 -17.13 2.47 -4.88
CA LEU A 37 -16.93 1.13 -5.43
C LEU A 37 -16.38 0.17 -4.37
N VAL A 38 -15.22 0.47 -3.76
CA VAL A 38 -14.54 -0.48 -2.86
C VAL A 38 -15.22 -0.62 -1.49
N CYS A 39 -15.94 0.40 -1.05
CA CYS A 39 -16.72 0.34 0.20
C CYS A 39 -18.13 -0.22 -0.01
N GLY A 40 -18.57 -0.34 -1.26
CA GLY A 40 -19.89 -0.85 -1.64
C GLY A 40 -20.03 -2.36 -1.45
N ASN A 41 -21.27 -2.84 -1.55
CA ASN A 41 -21.59 -4.25 -1.33
C ASN A 41 -21.30 -5.14 -2.56
N GLU A 42 -21.13 -4.52 -3.74
CA GLU A 42 -20.92 -5.24 -5.01
C GLU A 42 -19.42 -5.45 -5.33
N PHE A 43 -18.50 -4.91 -4.53
CA PHE A 43 -17.08 -5.11 -4.76
C PHE A 43 -16.66 -6.53 -4.39
N ALA A 44 -16.00 -7.23 -5.32
CA ALA A 44 -15.58 -8.61 -5.14
C ALA A 44 -14.38 -8.70 -4.21
N TRP A 45 -14.57 -9.19 -3.01
CA TRP A 45 -13.54 -9.44 -2.03
C TRP A 45 -13.17 -10.93 -1.98
N PHE A 46 -11.86 -11.21 -1.95
CA PHE A 46 -11.33 -12.57 -1.80
C PHE A 46 -10.70 -12.73 -0.42
N TYR A 47 -11.13 -13.74 0.31
CA TYR A 47 -10.62 -14.05 1.63
C TYR A 47 -9.15 -14.49 1.58
N ASN A 48 -8.33 -13.97 2.49
CA ASN A 48 -6.97 -14.39 2.74
C ASN A 48 -6.87 -14.85 4.20
N GLU A 49 -6.45 -16.07 4.39
CA GLU A 49 -6.23 -16.65 5.70
C GLU A 49 -5.07 -15.99 6.43
N ASN A 50 -4.05 -15.55 5.68
CA ASN A 50 -2.91 -14.80 6.17
C ASN A 50 -2.66 -13.58 5.27
N ILE A 51 -2.71 -12.38 5.84
CA ILE A 51 -2.40 -11.13 5.12
C ILE A 51 -0.92 -10.78 5.18
N SER A 52 -0.17 -11.25 6.19
CA SER A 52 1.29 -11.24 6.21
C SER A 52 1.81 -12.60 5.74
N TYR A 53 2.74 -12.60 4.79
CA TYR A 53 3.26 -13.82 4.13
C TYR A 53 4.08 -14.76 5.03
N LYS A 54 4.23 -14.49 6.30
CA LYS A 54 4.91 -15.38 7.23
C LYS A 54 3.89 -16.36 7.82
N ASN A 55 4.27 -17.64 7.86
CA ASN A 55 3.54 -18.70 8.55
C ASN A 55 3.48 -18.45 10.07
N SER A 56 2.85 -17.39 10.47
CA SER A 56 2.67 -17.06 11.86
C SER A 56 1.45 -17.80 12.37
N ASN A 57 1.69 -18.84 13.14
CA ASN A 57 0.87 -19.40 14.21
C ASN A 57 -0.63 -19.04 14.18
N ASN A 58 -1.44 -19.64 13.31
CA ASN A 58 -2.91 -19.67 13.38
C ASN A 58 -3.58 -18.55 14.22
N ASN A 59 -3.07 -17.29 14.09
CA ASN A 59 -3.62 -16.19 14.84
C ASN A 59 -4.91 -15.75 14.13
N ILE A 60 -6.02 -15.86 14.84
CA ILE A 60 -7.34 -15.51 14.33
C ILE A 60 -7.43 -14.07 13.75
N ASN A 61 -6.52 -13.18 14.14
CA ASN A 61 -6.50 -11.80 13.66
C ASN A 61 -5.67 -11.61 12.37
N GLU A 62 -4.95 -12.62 11.87
CA GLU A 62 -4.13 -12.52 10.65
C GLU A 62 -4.92 -12.60 9.35
N HIS A 63 -6.21 -12.82 9.39
CA HIS A 63 -7.04 -12.89 8.20
C HIS A 63 -7.47 -11.50 7.69
N GLY A 64 -7.85 -11.46 6.43
CA GLY A 64 -8.38 -10.26 5.77
C GLY A 64 -8.91 -10.57 4.38
N PHE A 65 -9.09 -9.52 3.60
CA PHE A 65 -9.60 -9.67 2.24
C PHE A 65 -8.76 -8.83 1.29
N SER A 66 -8.66 -9.29 0.05
CA SER A 66 -8.01 -8.51 -0.99
C SER A 66 -8.68 -8.68 -2.33
N HIS A 67 -8.43 -7.71 -3.21
CA HIS A 67 -8.73 -7.80 -4.64
C HIS A 67 -7.50 -7.36 -5.44
N TRP A 68 -6.99 -8.25 -6.26
CA TRP A 68 -5.88 -7.96 -7.15
C TRP A 68 -6.30 -7.08 -8.31
N ILE A 69 -5.64 -5.94 -8.48
CA ILE A 69 -5.81 -5.03 -9.63
C ILE A 69 -4.72 -5.35 -10.68
N VAL A 70 -3.46 -5.42 -10.23
CA VAL A 70 -2.31 -5.84 -11.04
C VAL A 70 -1.60 -6.95 -10.28
N HIS A 71 -1.62 -8.17 -10.84
CA HIS A 71 -1.00 -9.32 -10.20
C HIS A 71 0.44 -9.50 -10.71
N PRO A 72 1.46 -9.57 -9.85
CA PRO A 72 2.87 -9.58 -10.26
C PRO A 72 3.24 -10.78 -11.14
N ASN A 73 2.59 -11.93 -10.93
CA ASN A 73 2.85 -13.17 -11.64
C ASN A 73 1.85 -13.46 -12.77
N ARG A 74 0.99 -12.52 -13.12
CA ARG A 74 0.00 -12.63 -14.19
C ARG A 74 -0.06 -11.33 -14.99
N PRO A 75 1.03 -10.96 -15.70
CA PRO A 75 1.11 -9.68 -16.40
C PRO A 75 0.05 -9.52 -17.47
N ASP A 76 -0.43 -10.65 -18.04
CA ASP A 76 -1.48 -10.67 -19.08
C ASP A 76 -2.89 -10.90 -18.51
N GLY A 77 -3.00 -11.08 -17.20
CA GLY A 77 -4.26 -11.32 -16.51
C GLY A 77 -4.97 -10.02 -16.19
N THR A 78 -5.94 -9.62 -16.98
CA THR A 78 -6.89 -8.57 -16.60
C THR A 78 -7.69 -9.05 -15.40
N THR A 79 -7.65 -8.28 -14.32
CA THR A 79 -8.57 -8.47 -13.21
C THR A 79 -9.87 -7.71 -13.48
N MET A 80 -10.94 -8.06 -12.79
CA MET A 80 -12.29 -7.48 -13.01
C MET A 80 -12.33 -5.96 -13.02
N TYR A 81 -11.48 -5.29 -12.24
CA TYR A 81 -11.50 -3.83 -12.09
C TYR A 81 -10.21 -3.15 -12.57
N GLN A 82 -9.34 -3.84 -13.31
CA GLN A 82 -8.04 -3.30 -13.72
C GLN A 82 -8.19 -1.98 -14.47
N ASP A 83 -9.05 -1.93 -15.49
CA ASP A 83 -9.25 -0.72 -16.29
C ASP A 83 -9.80 0.44 -15.47
N TYR A 84 -10.65 0.14 -14.48
CA TYR A 84 -11.21 1.15 -13.59
C TYR A 84 -10.15 1.81 -12.71
N PHE A 85 -9.20 1.03 -12.18
CA PHE A 85 -8.14 1.53 -11.31
C PHE A 85 -6.90 2.04 -12.05
N MET A 86 -6.75 1.73 -13.34
CA MET A 86 -5.55 2.10 -14.10
C MET A 86 -5.25 3.61 -14.08
N PRO A 87 -6.23 4.54 -14.22
CA PRO A 87 -5.96 5.96 -14.11
C PRO A 87 -5.34 6.35 -12.77
N LEU A 88 -5.84 5.81 -11.64
CA LEU A 88 -5.25 6.02 -10.32
C LEU A 88 -3.81 5.53 -10.26
N LEU A 89 -3.56 4.31 -10.73
CA LEU A 89 -2.23 3.71 -10.69
C LEU A 89 -1.22 4.50 -11.53
N LEU A 90 -1.63 5.05 -12.67
CA LEU A 90 -0.80 5.92 -13.50
C LEU A 90 -0.51 7.26 -12.80
N MET A 91 -1.50 7.86 -12.12
CA MET A 91 -1.28 9.07 -11.33
C MET A 91 -0.25 8.84 -10.21
N ILE A 92 -0.34 7.72 -9.49
CA ILE A 92 0.64 7.35 -8.47
C ILE A 92 2.02 7.11 -9.11
N LYS A 93 2.07 6.37 -10.22
CA LYS A 93 3.30 6.09 -10.98
C LYS A 93 4.05 7.39 -11.33
N ASP A 94 3.33 8.38 -11.84
CA ASP A 94 3.89 9.69 -12.18
C ASP A 94 4.37 10.46 -10.93
N CYS A 95 3.60 10.39 -9.83
CA CYS A 95 3.94 11.00 -8.55
C CYS A 95 5.26 10.43 -7.99
N VAL A 96 5.45 9.10 -8.05
CA VAL A 96 6.66 8.43 -7.56
C VAL A 96 7.80 8.41 -8.58
N LYS A 97 7.58 8.93 -9.81
CA LYS A 97 8.56 8.99 -10.90
C LYS A 97 9.17 7.62 -11.21
N ARG A 98 8.32 6.66 -11.43
CA ARG A 98 8.68 5.29 -11.83
C ARG A 98 8.09 4.95 -13.21
N ASN A 99 8.62 3.91 -13.84
CA ASN A 99 8.25 3.57 -15.22
C ASN A 99 7.26 2.42 -15.31
N LYS A 100 7.19 1.59 -14.27
CA LYS A 100 6.42 0.35 -14.29
C LYS A 100 5.61 0.16 -13.01
N ILE A 101 4.38 -0.31 -13.15
CA ILE A 101 3.55 -0.80 -12.06
C ILE A 101 3.87 -2.29 -11.90
N ILE A 102 4.38 -2.70 -10.74
CA ILE A 102 4.74 -4.10 -10.48
C ILE A 102 3.54 -4.86 -9.92
N ARG A 103 2.81 -4.21 -9.01
CA ARG A 103 1.71 -4.80 -8.27
C ARG A 103 0.71 -3.73 -7.87
N ALA A 104 -0.56 -4.09 -7.84
CA ALA A 104 -1.59 -3.26 -7.18
C ALA A 104 -2.70 -4.16 -6.62
N ARG A 105 -3.17 -3.82 -5.43
CA ARG A 105 -4.17 -4.58 -4.68
C ARG A 105 -5.00 -3.66 -3.80
N VAL A 106 -6.30 -3.90 -3.74
CA VAL A 106 -7.16 -3.34 -2.69
C VAL A 106 -7.14 -4.31 -1.53
N ASP A 107 -6.84 -3.84 -0.33
CA ASP A 107 -6.75 -4.65 0.88
C ASP A 107 -7.77 -4.20 1.93
N MET A 108 -8.38 -5.15 2.62
CA MET A 108 -9.27 -4.90 3.73
C MET A 108 -8.86 -5.72 4.94
N THR A 109 -8.57 -5.03 6.04
CA THR A 109 -8.31 -5.61 7.35
C THR A 109 -9.53 -5.37 8.24
N MET A 110 -9.95 -6.37 8.99
CA MET A 110 -11.11 -6.30 9.86
C MET A 110 -10.76 -5.79 11.25
N VAL A 111 -11.78 -5.33 11.98
CA VAL A 111 -11.65 -4.91 13.37
C VAL A 111 -11.13 -6.05 14.24
N ALA A 112 -10.18 -5.75 15.11
CA ALA A 112 -9.71 -6.66 16.14
C ALA A 112 -10.30 -6.30 17.52
N THR A 113 -10.34 -7.23 18.43
CA THR A 113 -10.81 -7.02 19.81
C THR A 113 -9.78 -6.32 20.70
N GLU A 114 -8.51 -6.41 20.32
CA GLU A 114 -7.37 -5.79 21.00
C GLU A 114 -6.36 -5.29 19.99
N LYS A 115 -5.37 -4.50 20.40
CA LYS A 115 -4.33 -3.97 19.50
C LYS A 115 -3.58 -5.13 18.84
N PHE A 116 -3.74 -5.26 17.54
CA PHE A 116 -3.10 -6.29 16.75
C PHE A 116 -2.24 -5.65 15.65
N VAL A 117 -0.95 -5.92 15.71
CA VAL A 117 0.05 -5.53 14.71
C VAL A 117 0.39 -6.78 13.90
N HIS A 118 0.17 -6.73 12.58
CA HIS A 118 0.53 -7.82 11.69
C HIS A 118 2.05 -8.00 11.59
N ASP A 119 2.50 -9.12 11.01
CA ASP A 119 3.92 -9.37 10.86
C ASP A 119 4.59 -8.33 9.93
N TYR A 120 5.80 -7.92 10.32
CA TYR A 120 6.64 -7.06 9.50
C TYR A 120 7.10 -7.81 8.25
N HIS A 121 6.98 -7.16 7.10
CA HIS A 121 7.38 -7.72 5.81
C HIS A 121 7.94 -6.64 4.87
N LYS A 122 8.57 -7.10 3.81
CA LYS A 122 8.90 -6.32 2.62
C LYS A 122 8.05 -6.85 1.48
N ASP A 123 7.60 -5.98 0.61
CA ASP A 123 6.77 -6.39 -0.53
C ASP A 123 7.57 -7.15 -1.59
N PHE A 124 8.80 -6.70 -1.85
CA PHE A 124 9.72 -7.27 -2.83
C PHE A 124 11.17 -7.15 -2.36
N GLU A 125 12.05 -8.01 -2.87
CA GLU A 125 13.50 -7.90 -2.63
C GLU A 125 14.18 -6.89 -3.55
N GLN A 126 13.68 -6.72 -4.80
CA GLN A 126 14.21 -5.73 -5.74
C GLN A 126 13.79 -4.31 -5.35
N GLU A 127 14.58 -3.32 -5.82
CA GLU A 127 14.28 -1.91 -5.63
C GLU A 127 12.88 -1.57 -6.15
N ASN A 128 12.06 -0.98 -5.29
CA ASN A 128 10.72 -0.55 -5.64
C ASN A 128 10.26 0.57 -4.70
N ILE A 129 9.23 1.30 -5.13
CA ILE A 129 8.50 2.24 -4.27
C ILE A 129 7.16 1.61 -3.91
N ALA A 130 6.87 1.51 -2.64
CA ALA A 130 5.55 1.16 -2.11
C ALA A 130 4.69 2.42 -1.98
N ALA A 131 3.42 2.29 -2.31
CA ALA A 131 2.44 3.36 -2.23
C ALA A 131 1.15 2.84 -1.61
N ILE A 132 0.65 3.52 -0.58
CA ILE A 132 -0.57 3.18 0.16
C ILE A 132 -1.53 4.36 0.10
N LEU A 133 -2.70 4.16 -0.52
CA LEU A 133 -3.80 5.13 -0.52
C LEU A 133 -4.87 4.67 0.45
N TYR A 134 -5.17 5.46 1.49
CA TYR A 134 -6.22 5.17 2.46
C TYR A 134 -7.59 5.56 1.92
N ILE A 135 -8.55 4.63 2.01
CA ILE A 135 -9.87 4.78 1.37
C ILE A 135 -10.96 5.18 2.37
N ASN A 136 -10.96 4.61 3.56
CA ASN A 136 -12.00 4.89 4.56
C ASN A 136 -11.43 5.41 5.86
N GLU A 137 -12.27 6.00 6.70
CA GLU A 137 -11.92 6.31 8.08
C GLU A 137 -11.58 5.03 8.82
N THR A 138 -10.43 5.03 9.48
CA THR A 138 -9.93 3.91 10.26
C THR A 138 -8.89 4.38 11.28
N ASP A 139 -8.75 3.65 12.35
CA ASP A 139 -7.69 3.81 13.34
C ASP A 139 -6.57 2.76 13.20
N GLY A 140 -6.65 1.89 12.19
CA GLY A 140 -5.61 0.93 11.85
C GLY A 140 -4.40 1.60 11.19
N GLU A 141 -3.33 1.78 11.92
CA GLU A 141 -2.11 2.48 11.51
C GLU A 141 -1.27 1.64 10.53
N THR A 142 -0.38 2.30 9.78
CA THR A 142 0.74 1.65 9.09
C THR A 142 2.03 1.98 9.87
N ILE A 143 2.88 0.98 10.09
CA ILE A 143 4.17 1.16 10.78
C ILE A 143 5.27 0.85 9.77
N ILE A 144 6.22 1.77 9.62
CA ILE A 144 7.38 1.65 8.72
C ILE A 144 8.63 1.68 9.58
N LEU A 145 9.50 0.67 9.42
CA LEU A 145 10.71 0.52 10.22
C LEU A 145 11.89 1.22 9.52
N GLU A 146 12.04 2.52 9.75
CA GLU A 146 13.13 3.33 9.17
C GLU A 146 14.31 3.40 10.14
N ASN A 147 15.49 2.89 9.72
CA ASN A 147 16.71 2.86 10.54
C ASN A 147 16.47 2.27 11.95
N GLU A 148 15.80 1.13 12.02
CA GLU A 148 15.45 0.44 13.28
C GLU A 148 14.47 1.23 14.19
N THR A 149 13.92 2.33 13.68
CA THR A 149 12.94 3.15 14.41
C THR A 149 11.58 3.02 13.73
N GLU A 150 10.55 2.73 14.51
CA GLU A 150 9.18 2.69 14.04
C GLU A 150 8.64 4.10 13.74
N LYS A 151 8.24 4.31 12.52
CA LYS A 151 7.47 5.48 12.12
C LYS A 151 6.02 5.09 11.93
N ILE A 152 5.18 5.61 12.80
CA ILE A 152 3.73 5.35 12.79
C ILE A 152 3.05 6.35 11.85
N ILE A 153 2.36 5.82 10.85
CA ILE A 153 1.58 6.59 9.89
C ILE A 153 0.10 6.45 10.26
N LYS A 154 -0.49 7.54 10.70
CA LYS A 154 -1.94 7.60 10.97
C LYS A 154 -2.70 7.63 9.66
N PRO A 155 -3.71 6.77 9.47
CA PRO A 155 -4.56 6.82 8.29
C PRO A 155 -5.39 8.12 8.26
N GLU A 156 -5.54 8.67 7.07
CA GLU A 156 -6.46 9.76 6.75
C GLU A 156 -7.10 9.44 5.40
N VAL A 157 -8.39 9.68 5.28
CA VAL A 157 -9.11 9.45 4.02
C VAL A 157 -8.49 10.26 2.89
N ASN A 158 -8.29 9.64 1.72
CA ASN A 158 -7.63 10.22 0.55
C ASN A 158 -6.19 10.69 0.79
N LYS A 159 -5.50 10.05 1.73
CA LYS A 159 -4.07 10.25 1.93
C LYS A 159 -3.28 9.16 1.22
N LEU A 160 -2.35 9.58 0.36
CA LEU A 160 -1.34 8.70 -0.24
C LEU A 160 -0.07 8.77 0.61
N VAL A 161 0.50 7.62 0.92
CA VAL A 161 1.81 7.48 1.56
C VAL A 161 2.72 6.71 0.62
N THR A 162 3.93 7.20 0.38
CA THR A 162 4.93 6.52 -0.45
C THR A 162 6.24 6.36 0.31
N PHE A 163 6.90 5.23 0.14
CA PHE A 163 8.18 4.92 0.80
C PHE A 163 8.97 3.87 0.00
N ASP A 164 10.23 3.68 0.33
CA ASP A 164 11.06 2.62 -0.23
C ASP A 164 10.46 1.25 0.15
N GLY A 165 9.99 0.50 -0.84
CA GLY A 165 9.35 -0.81 -0.65
C GLY A 165 10.26 -1.90 -0.09
N ASN A 166 11.60 -1.65 -0.03
CA ASN A 166 12.56 -2.52 0.63
C ASN A 166 12.66 -2.28 2.15
N ILE A 167 11.98 -1.25 2.67
CA ILE A 167 11.88 -1.02 4.11
C ILE A 167 10.82 -1.94 4.70
N SER A 168 11.16 -2.61 5.80
CA SER A 168 10.24 -3.46 6.54
C SER A 168 9.08 -2.63 7.09
N HIS A 169 7.87 -3.07 6.84
CA HIS A 169 6.67 -2.36 7.26
C HIS A 169 5.54 -3.32 7.62
N THR A 170 4.54 -2.81 8.30
CA THR A 170 3.34 -3.57 8.68
C THR A 170 2.12 -2.68 8.81
N GLY A 171 0.95 -3.29 8.96
CA GLY A 171 -0.31 -2.63 9.29
C GLY A 171 -0.84 -3.08 10.64
N CYS A 172 -1.72 -2.27 11.22
CA CYS A 172 -2.49 -2.64 12.40
C CYS A 172 -3.95 -2.88 12.02
N SER A 173 -4.57 -3.85 12.66
CA SER A 173 -6.03 -3.98 12.63
C SER A 173 -6.69 -2.78 13.32
N PRO A 174 -7.81 -2.26 12.80
CA PRO A 174 -8.55 -1.21 13.50
C PRO A 174 -9.18 -1.74 14.79
N LEU A 175 -9.40 -0.85 15.76
CA LEU A 175 -10.06 -1.18 17.03
C LEU A 175 -11.44 -0.54 17.16
N LYS A 176 -11.62 0.65 16.60
CA LYS A 176 -12.86 1.44 16.70
C LYS A 176 -13.68 1.39 15.42
N ASN A 177 -13.00 1.27 14.28
CA ASN A 177 -13.63 1.20 12.97
C ASN A 177 -13.82 -0.25 12.57
N LYS A 178 -14.92 -0.58 11.89
CA LYS A 178 -15.24 -1.96 11.48
C LYS A 178 -14.20 -2.59 10.57
N ARG A 179 -13.55 -1.77 9.74
CA ARG A 179 -12.60 -2.22 8.72
C ARG A 179 -11.61 -1.11 8.36
N ARG A 180 -10.46 -1.52 7.86
CA ARG A 180 -9.44 -0.67 7.24
C ARG A 180 -9.30 -1.07 5.79
N ILE A 181 -9.60 -0.15 4.86
CA ILE A 181 -9.48 -0.37 3.42
C ILE A 181 -8.41 0.56 2.86
N LEU A 182 -7.52 0.01 2.06
CA LEU A 182 -6.48 0.75 1.36
C LEU A 182 -6.19 0.16 -0.01
N ILE A 183 -5.58 0.95 -0.88
CA ILE A 183 -5.00 0.49 -2.13
C ILE A 183 -3.49 0.48 -1.94
N ASN A 184 -2.89 -0.71 -2.04
CA ASN A 184 -1.46 -0.94 -1.95
C ASN A 184 -0.91 -1.21 -3.34
N SER A 185 0.16 -0.49 -3.74
CA SER A 185 0.76 -0.64 -5.06
C SER A 185 2.27 -0.44 -5.02
N ASN A 186 2.99 -1.11 -5.92
CA ASN A 186 4.45 -1.06 -6.01
C ASN A 186 4.90 -0.69 -7.42
N TYR A 187 5.97 0.08 -7.50
CA TYR A 187 6.47 0.71 -8.73
C TYR A 187 7.99 0.56 -8.86
N GLU A 188 8.42 0.25 -10.08
CA GLU A 188 9.81 0.14 -10.51
C GLU A 188 10.20 1.22 -11.53
#